data_9991c2d227617f64a938bffac488deb5
#
_entry.id   9991c2d227617f64a938bffac488deb5
#
_cell.length_a   1.000
_cell.length_b   1.000
_cell.length_c   1.000
_cell.angle_alpha   90.00
_cell.angle_beta   90.00
_cell.angle_gamma   90.00
#
_symmetry.space_group_name_H-M   'P 1'
#
loop_
_entity.id
_entity.type
_entity.pdbx_description
1 polymer ?
#
loop_
_entity_poly.entity_id
_entity_poly.type
_entity_poly.pdbx_seq_one_letter_code
_entity_poly.pdbx_strand_id
1 'polypeptide(L)'
;TAIEFYDFYAYGTAAANYFPHIFFSAKDNPTVALLMSLLTFAIAFIARPLGSLIFGHFGDRMGRKTTLVVSLMTMGIGTFLIGCLPTYDQVGVGAVAILCLLRFIQGIGLGGEWSGAALVATENAPEDKRALYGSFPELGAPIGFFLSNGTYFVLESFNNQDAMLAWGWRVPFLLSAILVIVG
;
A
#
# COMPACT_ATOMS: atom_id res chain seq x y z
N THR A 1 10.84 -0.65 -2.62
CA THR A 1 10.76 -0.35 -1.17
C THR A 1 10.09 1.01 -0.90
N ALA A 2 10.55 2.15 -1.50
CA ALA A 2 9.92 3.45 -1.27
C ALA A 2 8.43 3.49 -1.68
N ILE A 3 8.07 2.84 -2.78
CA ILE A 3 6.68 2.71 -3.26
C ILE A 3 5.84 1.90 -2.26
N GLU A 4 6.38 0.82 -1.73
CA GLU A 4 5.75 0.01 -0.70
C GLU A 4 5.40 0.83 0.55
N PHE A 5 6.38 1.58 1.06
CA PHE A 5 6.17 2.45 2.21
C PHE A 5 5.22 3.61 1.90
N TYR A 6 5.27 4.15 0.68
CA TYR A 6 4.29 5.14 0.23
C TYR A 6 2.86 4.61 0.33
N ASP A 7 2.60 3.43 -0.24
CA ASP A 7 1.29 2.78 -0.22
C ASP A 7 0.84 2.44 1.21
N PHE A 8 1.78 1.99 2.03
CA PHE A 8 1.55 1.70 3.44
C PHE A 8 1.06 2.95 4.20
N TYR A 9 1.78 4.06 4.09
CA TYR A 9 1.42 5.30 4.78
C TYR A 9 0.18 5.95 4.17
N ALA A 10 0.02 5.92 2.85
CA ALA A 10 -1.16 6.43 2.16
C ALA A 10 -2.43 5.72 2.64
N TYR A 11 -2.38 4.39 2.72
CA TYR A 11 -3.51 3.63 3.25
C TYR A 11 -3.73 3.87 4.74
N GLY A 12 -2.69 3.90 5.55
CA GLY A 12 -2.79 4.17 7.00
C GLY A 12 -3.47 5.51 7.28
N THR A 13 -3.07 6.56 6.58
CA THR A 13 -3.69 7.90 6.67
C THR A 13 -5.15 7.87 6.21
N ALA A 14 -5.44 7.21 5.09
CA ALA A 14 -6.81 7.06 4.60
C ALA A 14 -7.70 6.26 5.57
N ALA A 15 -7.19 5.16 6.11
CA ALA A 15 -7.91 4.30 7.05
C ALA A 15 -8.23 5.01 8.37
N ALA A 16 -7.37 5.91 8.81
CA ALA A 16 -7.58 6.67 10.03
C ALA A 16 -8.57 7.85 9.83
N ASN A 17 -8.46 8.58 8.71
CA ASN A 17 -9.12 9.86 8.55
C ASN A 17 -10.34 9.86 7.61
N TYR A 18 -10.34 9.00 6.57
CA TYR A 18 -11.35 9.04 5.50
C TYR A 18 -12.23 7.81 5.44
N PHE A 19 -11.68 6.60 5.50
CA PHE A 19 -12.41 5.35 5.30
C PHE A 19 -13.54 5.09 6.30
N PRO A 20 -13.45 5.52 7.58
CA PRO A 20 -14.58 5.41 8.50
C PRO A 20 -15.84 6.09 7.97
N HIS A 21 -15.68 7.20 7.26
CA HIS A 21 -16.79 7.98 6.69
C HIS A 21 -17.23 7.48 5.29
N ILE A 22 -16.33 6.85 4.54
CA ILE A 22 -16.55 6.47 3.14
C ILE A 22 -17.07 5.04 3.01
N PHE A 23 -16.50 4.11 3.78
CA PHE A 23 -16.80 2.67 3.70
C PHE A 23 -17.57 2.14 4.91
N PHE A 24 -17.64 2.88 6.01
CA PHE A 24 -18.29 2.44 7.24
C PHE A 24 -19.24 3.53 7.75
N SER A 25 -20.35 3.12 8.38
CA SER A 25 -21.35 4.07 8.91
C SER A 25 -20.84 4.78 10.17
N ALA A 26 -19.93 5.75 10.01
CA ALA A 26 -19.41 6.54 11.11
C ALA A 26 -20.50 7.37 11.83
N LYS A 27 -21.68 7.56 11.21
CA LYS A 27 -22.82 8.28 11.79
C LYS A 27 -23.40 7.56 13.01
N ASP A 28 -23.41 6.22 13.00
CA ASP A 28 -24.00 5.43 14.07
C ASP A 28 -23.03 5.23 15.24
N ASN A 29 -21.79 4.90 14.97
CA ASN A 29 -20.74 4.74 15.97
C ASN A 29 -19.35 5.03 15.36
N PRO A 30 -18.80 6.24 15.54
CA PRO A 30 -17.51 6.64 14.97
C PRO A 30 -16.36 5.74 15.40
N THR A 31 -16.37 5.27 16.65
CA THR A 31 -15.29 4.39 17.17
C THR A 31 -15.30 3.04 16.48
N VAL A 32 -16.48 2.44 16.29
CA VAL A 32 -16.62 1.15 15.59
C VAL A 32 -16.22 1.31 14.12
N ALA A 33 -16.64 2.37 13.45
CA ALA A 33 -16.27 2.65 12.08
C ALA A 33 -14.74 2.79 11.91
N LEU A 34 -14.07 3.49 12.83
CA LEU A 34 -12.62 3.61 12.86
C LEU A 34 -11.94 2.25 13.08
N LEU A 35 -12.41 1.46 14.04
CA LEU A 35 -11.86 0.13 14.29
C LEU A 35 -12.02 -0.80 13.10
N MET A 36 -13.18 -0.80 12.44
CA MET A 36 -13.42 -1.59 11.22
C MET A 36 -12.51 -1.15 10.08
N SER A 37 -12.31 0.15 9.91
CA SER A 37 -11.37 0.69 8.93
C SER A 37 -9.93 0.23 9.21
N LEU A 38 -9.47 0.32 10.44
CA LEU A 38 -8.13 -0.15 10.84
C LEU A 38 -7.98 -1.68 10.73
N LEU A 39 -9.05 -2.45 10.92
CA LEU A 39 -9.03 -3.89 10.67
C LEU A 39 -8.77 -4.22 9.19
N THR A 40 -9.28 -3.43 8.25
CA THR A 40 -8.94 -3.62 6.83
C THR A 40 -7.45 -3.44 6.57
N PHE A 41 -6.80 -2.53 7.31
CA PHE A 41 -5.34 -2.37 7.26
C PHE A 41 -4.61 -3.63 7.74
N ALA A 42 -5.10 -4.27 8.80
CA ALA A 42 -4.53 -5.50 9.34
C ALA A 42 -4.60 -6.70 8.36
N ILE A 43 -5.59 -6.75 7.46
CA ILE A 43 -5.74 -7.84 6.48
C ILE A 43 -4.47 -8.01 5.64
N ALA A 44 -3.84 -6.92 5.21
CA ALA A 44 -2.61 -6.98 4.42
C ALA A 44 -1.46 -7.63 5.21
N PHE A 45 -1.37 -7.40 6.51
CA PHE A 45 -0.35 -8.04 7.36
C PHE A 45 -0.57 -9.54 7.50
N ILE A 46 -1.83 -9.96 7.65
CA ILE A 46 -2.19 -11.38 7.74
C ILE A 46 -1.89 -12.12 6.42
N ALA A 47 -2.04 -11.43 5.29
CA ALA A 47 -1.76 -11.99 3.96
C ALA A 47 -0.26 -12.09 3.64
N ARG A 48 0.63 -11.32 4.30
CA ARG A 48 2.09 -11.31 4.04
C ARG A 48 2.75 -12.69 4.14
N PRO A 49 2.52 -13.52 5.18
CA PRO A 49 3.10 -14.86 5.26
C PRO A 49 2.72 -15.75 4.08
N LEU A 50 1.48 -15.66 3.60
CA LEU A 50 1.04 -16.37 2.41
C LEU A 50 1.78 -15.87 1.16
N GLY A 51 1.96 -14.56 1.05
CA GLY A 51 2.73 -13.93 -0.01
C GLY A 51 4.18 -14.40 -0.03
N SER A 52 4.85 -14.45 1.12
CA SER A 52 6.24 -14.92 1.21
C SER A 52 6.39 -16.40 0.81
N LEU A 53 5.43 -17.25 1.13
CA LEU A 53 5.42 -18.64 0.69
C LEU A 53 5.24 -18.76 -0.84
N ILE A 54 4.28 -18.01 -1.40
CA ILE A 54 3.98 -18.02 -2.83
C ILE A 54 5.18 -17.47 -3.61
N PHE A 55 5.61 -16.26 -3.31
CA PHE A 55 6.70 -15.60 -4.02
C PHE A 55 8.07 -16.21 -3.75
N GLY A 56 8.29 -16.79 -2.57
CA GLY A 56 9.50 -17.56 -2.26
C GLY A 56 9.59 -18.79 -3.19
N HIS A 57 8.52 -19.57 -3.26
CA HIS A 57 8.48 -20.76 -4.12
C HIS A 57 8.65 -20.42 -5.61
N PHE A 58 7.99 -19.39 -6.10
CA PHE A 58 8.14 -18.96 -7.50
C PHE A 58 9.47 -18.25 -7.76
N GLY A 59 10.03 -17.55 -6.77
CA GLY A 59 11.33 -16.89 -6.86
C GLY A 59 12.47 -17.85 -7.17
N ASP A 60 12.43 -19.02 -6.57
CA ASP A 60 13.42 -20.07 -6.80
C ASP A 60 13.33 -20.69 -8.21
N ARG A 61 12.14 -20.64 -8.83
CA ARG A 61 11.89 -21.24 -10.16
C ARG A 61 11.98 -20.24 -11.32
N MET A 62 11.45 -19.05 -11.15
CA MET A 62 11.31 -18.03 -12.21
C MET A 62 12.40 -16.94 -12.14
N GLY A 63 13.20 -16.96 -11.10
CA GLY A 63 14.23 -15.97 -10.84
C GLY A 63 13.75 -14.78 -9.99
N ARG A 64 14.64 -14.31 -9.13
CA ARG A 64 14.35 -13.28 -8.11
C ARG A 64 13.86 -11.95 -8.70
N LYS A 65 14.47 -11.51 -9.82
CA LYS A 65 14.09 -10.25 -10.49
C LYS A 65 12.65 -10.28 -11.00
N THR A 66 12.25 -11.36 -11.66
CA THR A 66 10.88 -11.52 -12.18
C THR A 66 9.87 -11.54 -11.04
N THR A 67 10.18 -12.24 -9.97
CA THR A 67 9.32 -12.33 -8.78
C THR A 67 9.14 -10.98 -8.11
N LEU A 68 10.20 -10.16 -7.98
CA LEU A 68 10.12 -8.79 -7.47
C LEU A 68 9.22 -7.90 -8.32
N VAL A 69 9.35 -7.96 -9.65
CA VAL A 69 8.52 -7.18 -10.56
C VAL A 69 7.05 -7.57 -10.44
N VAL A 70 6.75 -8.89 -10.40
CA VAL A 70 5.37 -9.38 -10.26
C VAL A 70 4.78 -8.98 -8.91
N SER A 71 5.56 -9.06 -7.83
CA SER A 71 5.19 -8.61 -6.49
C SER A 71 4.84 -7.13 -6.47
N LEU A 72 5.72 -6.27 -6.99
CA LEU A 72 5.52 -4.83 -7.09
C LEU A 72 4.29 -4.48 -7.93
N MET A 73 4.10 -5.14 -9.08
CA MET A 73 2.93 -4.95 -9.93
C MET A 73 1.64 -5.36 -9.23
N THR A 74 1.63 -6.50 -8.52
CA THR A 74 0.46 -6.96 -7.76
C THR A 74 0.05 -5.94 -6.70
N MET A 75 1.03 -5.40 -5.97
CA MET A 75 0.81 -4.38 -4.96
C MET A 75 0.30 -3.08 -5.59
N GLY A 76 0.97 -2.57 -6.61
CA GLY A 76 0.63 -1.30 -7.22
C GLY A 76 -0.71 -1.29 -7.94
N ILE A 77 -1.06 -2.38 -8.64
CA ILE A 77 -2.39 -2.54 -9.23
C ILE A 77 -3.45 -2.58 -8.13
N GLY A 78 -3.20 -3.30 -7.03
CA GLY A 78 -4.11 -3.33 -5.88
C GLY A 78 -4.34 -1.93 -5.30
N THR A 79 -3.28 -1.15 -5.13
CA THR A 79 -3.36 0.23 -4.63
C THR A 79 -4.13 1.13 -5.58
N PHE A 80 -3.85 1.07 -6.87
CA PHE A 80 -4.59 1.83 -7.89
C PHE A 80 -6.09 1.50 -7.88
N LEU A 81 -6.44 0.22 -7.81
CA LEU A 81 -7.83 -0.23 -7.77
C LEU A 81 -8.55 0.24 -6.50
N ILE A 82 -7.87 0.36 -5.36
CA ILE A 82 -8.44 0.96 -4.15
C ILE A 82 -8.85 2.41 -4.42
N GLY A 83 -8.01 3.19 -5.12
CA GLY A 83 -8.35 4.56 -5.53
C GLY A 83 -9.57 4.65 -6.45
N CYS A 84 -9.87 3.59 -7.20
CA CYS A 84 -11.02 3.51 -8.10
C CYS A 84 -12.29 2.96 -7.44
N LEU A 85 -12.24 2.52 -6.16
CA LEU A 85 -13.38 1.88 -5.51
C LEU A 85 -14.60 2.80 -5.40
N PRO A 86 -15.80 2.25 -5.59
CA PRO A 86 -17.04 2.93 -5.24
C PRO A 86 -17.18 3.07 -3.72
N THR A 87 -17.92 4.07 -3.28
CA THR A 87 -18.19 4.29 -1.85
C THR A 87 -19.30 3.37 -1.34
N TYR A 88 -19.44 3.28 -0.01
CA TYR A 88 -20.53 2.52 0.62
C TYR A 88 -21.92 2.98 0.16
N ASP A 89 -22.10 4.30 -0.03
CA ASP A 89 -23.39 4.86 -0.48
C ASP A 89 -23.79 4.40 -1.90
N GLN A 90 -22.81 3.98 -2.71
CA GLN A 90 -23.06 3.52 -4.09
C GLN A 90 -23.35 2.02 -4.19
N VAL A 91 -22.59 1.19 -3.48
CA VAL A 91 -22.65 -0.29 -3.61
C VAL A 91 -22.78 -1.02 -2.27
N GLY A 92 -22.97 -0.30 -1.18
CA GLY A 92 -23.18 -0.87 0.15
C GLY A 92 -22.00 -1.73 0.63
N VAL A 93 -22.32 -2.86 1.26
CA VAL A 93 -21.33 -3.81 1.80
C VAL A 93 -20.37 -4.34 0.74
N GLY A 94 -20.75 -4.32 -0.53
CA GLY A 94 -19.89 -4.69 -1.65
C GLY A 94 -18.61 -3.88 -1.72
N ALA A 95 -18.66 -2.57 -1.41
CA ALA A 95 -17.46 -1.71 -1.36
C ALA A 95 -16.44 -2.22 -0.33
N VAL A 96 -16.92 -2.58 0.86
CA VAL A 96 -16.08 -3.10 1.94
C VAL A 96 -15.49 -4.46 1.57
N ALA A 97 -16.28 -5.34 0.97
CA ALA A 97 -15.81 -6.66 0.56
C ALA A 97 -14.70 -6.57 -0.49
N ILE A 98 -14.86 -5.69 -1.50
CA ILE A 98 -13.82 -5.46 -2.51
C ILE A 98 -12.59 -4.81 -1.90
N LEU A 99 -12.75 -3.85 -0.98
CA LEU A 99 -11.63 -3.24 -0.26
C LEU A 99 -10.82 -4.30 0.51
N CYS A 100 -11.48 -5.18 1.25
CA CYS A 100 -10.83 -6.28 1.97
C CYS A 100 -10.09 -7.24 1.03
N LEU A 101 -10.70 -7.58 -0.10
CA LEU A 101 -10.09 -8.44 -1.12
C LEU A 101 -8.83 -7.79 -1.72
N LEU A 102 -8.89 -6.51 -2.07
CA LEU A 102 -7.74 -5.78 -2.60
C LEU A 102 -6.62 -5.66 -1.55
N ARG A 103 -6.96 -5.43 -0.29
CA ARG A 103 -5.98 -5.45 0.82
C ARG A 103 -5.31 -6.81 0.99
N PHE A 104 -6.07 -7.88 0.84
CA PHE A 104 -5.52 -9.23 0.88
C PHE A 104 -4.54 -9.48 -0.28
N ILE A 105 -4.92 -9.10 -1.50
CA ILE A 105 -4.06 -9.21 -2.70
C ILE A 105 -2.79 -8.36 -2.54
N GLN A 106 -2.90 -7.12 -2.05
CA GLN A 106 -1.74 -6.28 -1.75
C GLN A 106 -0.81 -6.94 -0.73
N GLY A 107 -1.37 -7.51 0.34
CA GLY A 107 -0.61 -8.20 1.37
C GLY A 107 0.18 -9.39 0.83
N ILE A 108 -0.39 -10.16 -0.10
CA ILE A 108 0.31 -11.21 -0.82
C ILE A 108 1.48 -10.62 -1.62
N GLY A 109 1.27 -9.54 -2.38
CA GLY A 109 2.33 -8.84 -3.10
C GLY A 109 3.48 -8.42 -2.18
N LEU A 110 3.17 -7.77 -1.06
CA LEU A 110 4.15 -7.30 -0.07
C LEU A 110 5.03 -8.42 0.52
N GLY A 111 4.47 -9.65 0.65
CA GLY A 111 5.21 -10.77 1.23
C GLY A 111 6.44 -11.22 0.41
N GLY A 112 6.46 -10.92 -0.90
CA GLY A 112 7.55 -11.31 -1.80
C GLY A 112 8.70 -10.31 -1.91
N GLU A 113 8.51 -9.08 -1.47
CA GLU A 113 9.43 -7.97 -1.80
C GLU A 113 10.61 -7.82 -0.82
N TRP A 114 10.38 -7.94 0.48
CA TRP A 114 11.34 -7.56 1.51
C TRP A 114 12.67 -8.32 1.47
N SER A 115 12.59 -9.65 1.36
CA SER A 115 13.78 -10.49 1.29
C SER A 115 14.52 -10.30 -0.04
N GLY A 116 13.80 -10.06 -1.12
CA GLY A 116 14.36 -9.90 -2.45
C GLY A 116 15.13 -8.59 -2.63
N ALA A 117 14.60 -7.47 -2.17
CA ALA A 117 15.23 -6.15 -2.31
C ALA A 117 16.56 -6.06 -1.58
N ALA A 118 16.62 -6.51 -0.32
CA ALA A 118 17.87 -6.53 0.47
C ALA A 118 18.93 -7.45 -0.14
N LEU A 119 18.53 -8.64 -0.61
CA LEU A 119 19.42 -9.59 -1.27
C LEU A 119 19.99 -9.04 -2.57
N VAL A 120 19.15 -8.48 -3.45
CA VAL A 120 19.61 -7.89 -4.72
C VAL A 120 20.60 -6.75 -4.46
N ALA A 121 20.32 -5.89 -3.47
CA ALA A 121 21.22 -4.79 -3.11
C ALA A 121 22.58 -5.30 -2.62
N THR A 122 22.60 -6.31 -1.76
CA THR A 122 23.84 -6.84 -1.16
C THR A 122 24.63 -7.75 -2.09
N GLU A 123 23.97 -8.55 -2.92
CA GLU A 123 24.62 -9.46 -3.88
C GLU A 123 25.33 -8.70 -5.00
N ASN A 124 24.81 -7.54 -5.42
CA ASN A 124 25.41 -6.71 -6.47
C ASN A 124 26.37 -5.64 -5.92
N ALA A 125 26.59 -5.57 -4.61
CA ALA A 125 27.47 -4.61 -3.97
C ALA A 125 28.92 -5.09 -3.95
N PRO A 126 29.94 -4.19 -4.09
CA PRO A 126 31.31 -4.47 -3.78
C PRO A 126 31.48 -4.99 -2.36
N GLU A 127 32.44 -5.90 -2.11
CA GLU A 127 32.60 -6.56 -0.83
C GLU A 127 32.78 -5.59 0.34
N ASP A 128 33.52 -4.51 0.13
CA ASP A 128 33.80 -3.44 1.09
C ASP A 128 32.60 -2.52 1.36
N LYS A 129 31.52 -2.58 0.55
CA LYS A 129 30.36 -1.68 0.61
C LYS A 129 29.02 -2.40 0.79
N ARG A 130 29.01 -3.69 1.04
CA ARG A 130 27.78 -4.49 1.21
C ARG A 130 26.85 -3.94 2.29
N ALA A 131 27.40 -3.50 3.41
CA ALA A 131 26.61 -2.90 4.50
C ALA A 131 25.93 -1.58 4.05
N LEU A 132 26.65 -0.74 3.32
CA LEU A 132 26.11 0.52 2.78
C LEU A 132 24.99 0.26 1.75
N TYR A 133 25.21 -0.65 0.80
CA TYR A 133 24.18 -0.99 -0.19
C TYR A 133 22.96 -1.66 0.44
N GLY A 134 23.17 -2.49 1.47
CA GLY A 134 22.07 -3.11 2.23
C GLY A 134 21.23 -2.12 3.04
N SER A 135 21.76 -0.92 3.33
CA SER A 135 20.99 0.13 4.01
C SER A 135 20.11 0.98 3.09
N PHE A 136 20.31 0.97 1.77
CA PHE A 136 19.50 1.76 0.84
C PHE A 136 18.00 1.40 0.87
N PRO A 137 17.57 0.14 0.97
CA PRO A 137 16.17 -0.19 1.12
C PRO A 137 15.50 0.49 2.33
N GLU A 138 16.21 0.67 3.43
CA GLU A 138 15.70 1.34 4.64
C GLU A 138 15.40 2.83 4.42
N LEU A 139 16.07 3.50 3.48
CA LEU A 139 15.77 4.88 3.09
C LEU A 139 14.40 5.00 2.41
N GLY A 140 13.85 3.89 1.93
CA GLY A 140 12.50 3.85 1.35
C GLY A 140 11.42 4.26 2.35
N ALA A 141 11.58 3.94 3.63
CA ALA A 141 10.59 4.25 4.66
C ALA A 141 10.41 5.77 4.87
N PRO A 142 11.45 6.57 5.16
CA PRO A 142 11.29 8.02 5.29
C PRO A 142 10.87 8.69 3.96
N ILE A 143 11.37 8.22 2.81
CA ILE A 143 10.96 8.76 1.52
C ILE A 143 9.47 8.51 1.28
N GLY A 144 8.99 7.28 1.48
CA GLY A 144 7.58 6.92 1.36
C GLY A 144 6.69 7.72 2.31
N PHE A 145 7.15 7.93 3.55
CA PHE A 145 6.45 8.75 4.54
C PHE A 145 6.28 10.19 4.08
N PHE A 146 7.35 10.85 3.65
CA PHE A 146 7.28 12.24 3.20
C PHE A 146 6.46 12.40 1.92
N LEU A 147 6.59 11.49 0.98
CA LEU A 147 5.79 11.52 -0.26
C LEU A 147 4.30 11.34 0.02
N SER A 148 3.94 10.36 0.84
CA SER A 148 2.55 10.07 1.17
C SER A 148 1.90 11.21 1.97
N ASN A 149 2.49 11.56 3.11
CA ASN A 149 1.94 12.61 3.96
C ASN A 149 2.05 14.00 3.31
N GLY A 150 3.10 14.24 2.52
CA GLY A 150 3.23 15.45 1.71
C GLY A 150 2.10 15.58 0.69
N THR A 151 1.70 14.48 0.04
CA THR A 151 0.57 14.46 -0.88
C THR A 151 -0.74 14.83 -0.16
N TYR A 152 -1.03 14.22 1.00
CA TYR A 152 -2.20 14.57 1.79
C TYR A 152 -2.15 16.02 2.27
N PHE A 153 -1.02 16.47 2.77
CA PHE A 153 -0.86 17.86 3.24
C PHE A 153 -1.14 18.87 2.12
N VAL A 154 -0.63 18.64 0.93
CA VAL A 154 -0.90 19.51 -0.23
C VAL A 154 -2.39 19.47 -0.59
N LEU A 155 -2.99 18.29 -0.66
CA LEU A 155 -4.40 18.15 -0.98
C LEU A 155 -5.30 18.85 0.05
N GLU A 156 -5.03 18.67 1.33
CA GLU A 156 -5.78 19.29 2.43
C GLU A 156 -5.60 20.83 2.48
N SER A 157 -4.44 21.33 2.01
CA SER A 157 -4.18 22.78 1.95
C SER A 157 -5.01 23.48 0.87
N PHE A 158 -5.41 22.77 -0.18
CA PHE A 158 -6.19 23.32 -1.30
C PHE A 158 -7.65 22.90 -1.30
N ASN A 159 -8.04 21.92 -0.48
CA ASN A 159 -9.38 21.37 -0.44
C ASN A 159 -9.94 21.37 0.98
N ASN A 160 -11.26 21.57 1.10
CA ASN A 160 -11.98 21.41 2.35
C ASN A 160 -12.26 19.91 2.61
N GLN A 161 -12.66 19.61 3.84
CA GLN A 161 -12.93 18.24 4.27
C GLN A 161 -13.96 17.51 3.39
N ASP A 162 -14.99 18.21 2.94
CA ASP A 162 -16.02 17.64 2.05
C ASP A 162 -15.45 17.21 0.70
N ALA A 163 -14.56 18.01 0.11
CA ALA A 163 -13.88 17.66 -1.13
C ALA A 163 -12.90 16.49 -0.93
N MET A 164 -12.22 16.44 0.22
CA MET A 164 -11.34 15.33 0.55
C MET A 164 -12.13 14.01 0.70
N LEU A 165 -13.29 14.03 1.34
CA LEU A 165 -14.18 12.86 1.46
C LEU A 165 -14.83 12.46 0.14
N ALA A 166 -15.13 13.43 -0.75
CA ALA A 166 -15.76 13.16 -2.04
C ALA A 166 -14.80 12.50 -3.06
N TRP A 167 -13.59 13.05 -3.20
CA TRP A 167 -12.64 12.60 -4.21
C TRP A 167 -11.15 12.67 -3.80
N GLY A 168 -10.78 13.60 -2.93
CA GLY A 168 -9.37 13.90 -2.59
C GLY A 168 -8.61 12.70 -2.04
N TRP A 169 -9.26 11.85 -1.25
CA TRP A 169 -8.66 10.64 -0.70
C TRP A 169 -8.20 9.63 -1.76
N ARG A 170 -8.74 9.69 -2.98
CA ARG A 170 -8.38 8.79 -4.08
C ARG A 170 -7.04 9.16 -4.71
N VAL A 171 -6.66 10.44 -4.68
CA VAL A 171 -5.48 10.97 -5.38
C VAL A 171 -4.19 10.25 -4.97
N PRO A 172 -3.89 10.06 -3.67
CA PRO A 172 -2.68 9.34 -3.27
C PRO A 172 -2.62 7.90 -3.84
N PHE A 173 -3.75 7.20 -3.91
CA PHE A 173 -3.83 5.86 -4.47
C PHE A 173 -3.65 5.85 -6.00
N LEU A 174 -4.18 6.84 -6.69
CA LEU A 174 -4.01 6.98 -8.14
C LEU A 174 -2.57 7.39 -8.51
N LEU A 175 -1.92 8.21 -7.68
CA LEU A 175 -0.51 8.57 -7.84
C LEU A 175 0.43 7.38 -7.66
N SER A 176 0.05 6.38 -6.88
CA SER A 176 0.79 5.14 -6.74
C SER A 176 1.03 4.45 -8.10
N ALA A 177 0.08 4.53 -9.03
CA ALA A 177 0.25 3.98 -10.37
C ALA A 177 1.44 4.61 -11.11
N ILE A 178 1.67 5.91 -10.95
CA ILE A 178 2.79 6.61 -11.56
C ILE A 178 4.11 6.13 -10.92
N LEU A 179 4.12 5.98 -9.60
CA LEU A 179 5.31 5.50 -8.89
C LEU A 179 5.68 4.07 -9.29
N VAL A 180 4.69 3.20 -9.51
CA VAL A 180 4.90 1.82 -9.97
C VAL A 180 5.46 1.75 -11.40
N ILE A 181 5.07 2.69 -12.28
CA ILE A 181 5.60 2.76 -13.66
C ILE A 181 7.05 3.25 -13.66
N VAL A 182 7.42 4.11 -12.71
CA VAL A 182 8.78 4.69 -12.60
C VAL A 182 9.75 3.76 -11.88
N GLY A 183 9.26 2.92 -10.93
CA GLY A 183 10.07 1.97 -10.14
C GLY A 183 10.30 0.67 -10.83
#